data_8f3c778e06932b4396cd0e19005d250a
#
_entry.id   8f3c778e06932b4396cd0e19005d250a
#
_cell.length_a   1.000
_cell.length_b   1.000
_cell.length_c   1.000
_cell.angle_alpha   90.00
_cell.angle_beta   90.00
_cell.angle_gamma   90.00
#
_symmetry.space_group_name_H-M   'P 1'
#
loop_
_entity.id
_entity.type
_entity.pdbx_description
1 polymer ?
#
loop_
_entity_poly.entity_id
_entity_poly.type
_entity_poly.pdbx_seq_one_letter_code
_entity_poly.pdbx_strand_id
1 'polypeptide(L)'
;MATNEPKKHHYVPQFYMRCFACAEDENKVMVLERHRDVVVADRKSIESIGYEERLHDYDDNGSPASIERALNRAIETPFSESPTWLKISSGNCASLDESDRLPLYGFARHLQLRNHEMLRFIETLHARFLAGELEDELTDDERDMHAWIAAAPGGAHELFRSGAMETTLPPDASEISVTICQAPIALRSSTNPAVRLSHPGRDSVFGATFNSLRTWWLALDRHWGAFIVAGGPAGFGIEGAVGFRPCRQSPVSRAVSGRQRALHTG
;
A
#
# COMPACT_ATOMS: atom_id res chain seq x y z
N MET A 1 -26.77 -22.55 7.71
CA MET A 1 -26.91 -21.24 8.37
C MET A 1 -26.15 -20.26 7.51
N ALA A 2 -26.79 -19.19 7.03
CA ALA A 2 -26.07 -18.17 6.26
C ALA A 2 -25.06 -17.52 7.21
N THR A 3 -23.77 -17.65 6.91
CA THR A 3 -22.71 -16.94 7.62
C THR A 3 -22.90 -15.44 7.35
N ASN A 4 -23.07 -14.66 8.41
CA ASN A 4 -23.18 -13.19 8.29
C ASN A 4 -21.79 -12.63 8.01
N GLU A 5 -21.27 -12.83 6.78
CA GLU A 5 -19.98 -12.30 6.37
C GLU A 5 -20.06 -10.78 6.22
N PRO A 6 -19.01 -10.06 6.63
CA PRO A 6 -18.93 -8.62 6.41
C PRO A 6 -19.06 -8.33 4.91
N LYS A 7 -19.86 -7.34 4.53
CA LYS A 7 -19.98 -6.92 3.13
C LYS A 7 -18.88 -5.91 2.73
N LYS A 8 -18.41 -5.14 3.69
CA LYS A 8 -17.36 -4.13 3.51
C LYS A 8 -16.02 -4.75 3.83
N HIS A 9 -15.20 -4.94 2.80
CA HIS A 9 -13.85 -5.47 2.94
C HIS A 9 -12.86 -4.31 2.87
N HIS A 10 -12.24 -3.98 4.00
CA HIS A 10 -11.32 -2.86 4.09
C HIS A 10 -9.97 -3.25 3.52
N TYR A 11 -9.58 -2.67 2.39
CA TYR A 11 -8.23 -2.80 1.82
C TYR A 11 -7.20 -1.88 2.53
N VAL A 12 -7.67 -0.87 3.27
CA VAL A 12 -6.87 -0.12 4.22
C VAL A 12 -7.40 -0.43 5.63
N PRO A 13 -6.64 -1.08 6.52
CA PRO A 13 -7.11 -1.45 7.84
C PRO A 13 -7.58 -0.25 8.66
N GLN A 14 -8.71 -0.40 9.36
CA GLN A 14 -9.27 0.70 10.15
C GLN A 14 -8.35 1.15 11.28
N PHE A 15 -7.65 0.20 11.93
CA PHE A 15 -6.70 0.54 12.99
C PHE A 15 -5.55 1.41 12.48
N TYR A 16 -5.07 1.17 11.25
CA TYR A 16 -4.06 2.00 10.61
C TYR A 16 -4.59 3.40 10.29
N MET A 17 -5.82 3.51 9.78
CA MET A 17 -6.43 4.80 9.47
C MET A 17 -6.59 5.70 10.70
N ARG A 18 -6.75 5.12 11.89
CA ARG A 18 -6.82 5.88 13.15
C ARG A 18 -5.56 6.68 13.47
N CYS A 19 -4.39 6.28 12.99
CA CYS A 19 -3.16 7.09 13.11
C CYS A 19 -3.26 8.44 12.38
N PHE A 20 -4.19 8.59 11.46
CA PHE A 20 -4.45 9.80 10.69
C PHE A 20 -5.78 10.47 11.07
N ALA A 21 -6.41 10.02 12.15
CA ALA A 21 -7.72 10.53 12.59
C ALA A 21 -7.69 12.02 12.97
N CYS A 22 -8.81 12.69 12.89
CA CYS A 22 -8.95 14.06 13.34
C CYS A 22 -8.72 14.18 14.85
N ALA A 23 -8.15 15.29 15.30
CA ALA A 23 -7.87 15.47 16.73
C ALA A 23 -9.14 15.47 17.59
N GLU A 24 -10.27 15.90 17.00
CA GLU A 24 -11.56 16.01 17.68
C GLU A 24 -12.38 14.72 17.64
N ASP A 25 -12.03 13.76 16.76
CA ASP A 25 -12.79 12.53 16.58
C ASP A 25 -11.89 11.42 15.98
N GLU A 26 -11.54 10.45 16.80
CA GLU A 26 -10.67 9.32 16.42
C GLU A 26 -11.29 8.38 15.37
N ASN A 27 -12.59 8.48 15.10
CA ASN A 27 -13.29 7.69 14.11
C ASN A 27 -13.47 8.43 12.79
N LYS A 28 -12.92 9.64 12.65
CA LYS A 28 -12.96 10.42 11.42
C LYS A 28 -11.57 10.83 10.93
N VAL A 29 -11.41 10.81 9.62
CA VAL A 29 -10.22 11.31 8.94
C VAL A 29 -10.58 12.40 7.96
N MET A 30 -9.62 13.31 7.72
CA MET A 30 -9.75 14.29 6.64
C MET A 30 -9.36 13.62 5.32
N VAL A 31 -10.31 13.51 4.41
CA VAL A 31 -10.11 12.94 3.07
C VAL A 31 -9.97 14.07 2.06
N LEU A 32 -9.02 13.94 1.15
CA LEU A 32 -8.85 14.82 -0.01
C LEU A 32 -9.23 14.04 -1.26
N GLU A 33 -10.28 14.45 -1.91
CA GLU A 33 -10.74 13.83 -3.16
C GLU A 33 -10.59 14.81 -4.31
N ARG A 34 -10.00 14.33 -5.42
CA ARG A 34 -9.91 15.10 -6.64
C ARG A 34 -11.13 14.85 -7.51
N HIS A 35 -11.95 15.88 -7.71
CA HIS A 35 -13.06 15.87 -8.64
C HIS A 35 -12.72 16.78 -9.83
N ARG A 36 -12.27 16.16 -10.94
CA ARG A 36 -11.74 16.88 -12.12
C ARG A 36 -10.58 17.80 -11.73
N ASP A 37 -10.77 19.11 -11.75
CA ASP A 37 -9.75 20.12 -11.45
C ASP A 37 -9.85 20.70 -10.04
N VAL A 38 -10.80 20.22 -9.23
CA VAL A 38 -11.03 20.69 -7.86
C VAL A 38 -10.66 19.61 -6.87
N VAL A 39 -9.93 19.98 -5.81
CA VAL A 39 -9.68 19.12 -4.66
C VAL A 39 -10.66 19.51 -3.55
N VAL A 40 -11.47 18.56 -3.14
CA VAL A 40 -12.44 18.73 -2.04
C VAL A 40 -11.85 18.06 -0.79
N ALA A 41 -11.88 18.80 0.32
CA ALA A 41 -11.52 18.27 1.63
C ALA A 41 -12.81 18.01 2.42
N ASP A 42 -12.98 16.77 2.90
CA ASP A 42 -14.15 16.37 3.66
C ASP A 42 -13.78 15.46 4.84
N ARG A 43 -14.54 15.52 5.92
CA ARG A 43 -14.39 14.63 7.08
C ARG A 43 -15.26 13.41 6.89
N LYS A 44 -14.64 12.25 6.72
CA LYS A 44 -15.34 10.97 6.54
C LYS A 44 -15.08 10.03 7.71
N SER A 45 -16.09 9.22 8.02
CA SER A 45 -15.92 8.12 8.97
C SER A 45 -14.94 7.08 8.41
N ILE A 46 -14.05 6.58 9.25
CA ILE A 46 -13.12 5.49 8.92
C ILE A 46 -13.88 4.26 8.40
N GLU A 47 -15.07 3.98 8.91
CA GLU A 47 -15.91 2.86 8.44
C GLU A 47 -16.46 3.07 7.02
N SER A 48 -16.44 4.30 6.51
CA SER A 48 -17.02 4.66 5.22
C SER A 48 -16.01 4.83 4.10
N ILE A 49 -14.73 4.57 4.37
CA ILE A 49 -13.63 4.72 3.39
C ILE A 49 -12.66 3.55 3.45
N GLY A 50 -11.80 3.44 2.44
CA GLY A 50 -10.75 2.41 2.39
C GLY A 50 -11.30 0.98 2.31
N TYR A 51 -12.52 0.80 1.80
CA TYR A 51 -13.12 -0.50 1.59
C TYR A 51 -13.72 -0.63 0.19
N GLU A 52 -13.94 -1.84 -0.22
CA GLU A 52 -14.77 -2.21 -1.36
C GLU A 52 -15.74 -3.31 -0.96
N GLU A 53 -16.96 -3.27 -1.51
CA GLU A 53 -17.93 -4.31 -1.20
C GLU A 53 -17.50 -5.64 -1.84
N ARG A 54 -17.41 -6.68 -1.00
CA ARG A 54 -17.13 -8.06 -1.42
C ARG A 54 -15.80 -8.26 -2.16
N LEU A 55 -14.80 -7.39 -1.98
CA LEU A 55 -13.49 -7.48 -2.63
C LEU A 55 -12.82 -8.86 -2.45
N HIS A 56 -13.01 -9.48 -1.30
CA HIS A 56 -12.39 -10.75 -0.92
C HIS A 56 -13.36 -11.94 -0.94
N ASP A 57 -14.55 -11.77 -1.55
CA ASP A 57 -15.49 -12.87 -1.71
C ASP A 57 -15.05 -13.80 -2.84
N TYR A 58 -15.42 -15.06 -2.72
CA TYR A 58 -15.23 -16.08 -3.75
C TYR A 58 -16.32 -17.14 -3.67
N ASP A 59 -16.42 -17.95 -4.70
CA ASP A 59 -17.28 -19.12 -4.73
C ASP A 59 -16.50 -20.34 -4.27
N ASP A 60 -16.93 -20.94 -3.16
CA ASP A 60 -16.39 -22.21 -2.67
C ASP A 60 -17.37 -23.33 -3.01
N ASN A 61 -17.19 -23.94 -4.19
CA ASN A 61 -18.03 -25.03 -4.70
C ASN A 61 -19.54 -24.72 -4.69
N GLY A 62 -19.91 -23.52 -5.15
CA GLY A 62 -21.30 -23.04 -5.19
C GLY A 62 -21.78 -22.39 -3.89
N SER A 63 -20.91 -22.18 -2.94
CA SER A 63 -21.21 -21.50 -1.67
C SER A 63 -20.42 -20.19 -1.56
N PRO A 64 -21.09 -19.05 -1.25
CA PRO A 64 -20.41 -17.80 -1.02
C PRO A 64 -19.46 -17.89 0.19
N ALA A 65 -18.20 -17.53 0.00
CA ALA A 65 -17.18 -17.49 1.04
C ALA A 65 -16.37 -16.20 0.94
N SER A 66 -15.58 -15.89 1.97
CA SER A 66 -14.71 -14.70 2.00
C SER A 66 -13.47 -14.98 2.82
N ILE A 67 -12.32 -14.43 2.35
CA ILE A 67 -11.08 -14.49 3.12
C ILE A 67 -10.96 -13.37 4.17
N GLU A 68 -11.90 -12.44 4.26
CA GLU A 68 -11.80 -11.25 5.13
C GLU A 68 -11.55 -11.60 6.62
N ARG A 69 -12.28 -12.59 7.13
CA ARG A 69 -12.06 -13.06 8.53
C ARG A 69 -10.72 -13.74 8.72
N ALA A 70 -10.26 -14.45 7.70
CA ALA A 70 -8.95 -15.10 7.73
C ALA A 70 -7.82 -14.05 7.71
N LEU A 71 -7.93 -13.01 6.87
CA LEU A 71 -7.00 -11.88 6.85
C LEU A 71 -6.93 -11.19 8.22
N ASN A 72 -8.08 -10.87 8.79
CA ASN A 72 -8.14 -10.24 10.11
C ASN A 72 -7.45 -11.09 11.18
N ARG A 73 -7.73 -12.40 11.22
CA ARG A 73 -7.17 -13.31 12.23
C ARG A 73 -5.69 -13.57 12.03
N ALA A 74 -5.25 -13.78 10.79
CA ALA A 74 -3.89 -14.21 10.51
C ALA A 74 -2.88 -13.05 10.47
N ILE A 75 -3.32 -11.84 10.11
CA ILE A 75 -2.43 -10.73 9.82
C ILE A 75 -2.78 -9.48 10.64
N GLU A 76 -4.01 -8.96 10.51
CA GLU A 76 -4.32 -7.64 11.08
C GLU A 76 -4.36 -7.65 12.61
N THR A 77 -5.07 -8.61 13.20
CA THR A 77 -5.14 -8.71 14.67
C THR A 77 -3.75 -8.91 15.28
N PRO A 78 -2.93 -9.90 14.84
CA PRO A 78 -1.58 -10.07 15.38
C PRO A 78 -0.71 -8.82 15.23
N PHE A 79 -0.79 -8.11 14.10
CA PHE A 79 0.00 -6.90 13.92
C PHE A 79 -0.51 -5.75 14.79
N SER A 80 -1.83 -5.52 14.85
CA SER A 80 -2.43 -4.44 15.65
C SER A 80 -2.24 -4.61 17.16
N GLU A 81 -1.98 -5.82 17.62
CA GLU A 81 -1.68 -6.15 19.02
C GLU A 81 -0.15 -6.26 19.27
N SER A 82 0.67 -6.13 18.24
CA SER A 82 2.12 -6.27 18.35
C SER A 82 2.77 -5.11 19.12
N PRO A 83 3.93 -5.35 19.76
CA PRO A 83 4.74 -4.26 20.34
C PRO A 83 5.10 -3.17 19.33
N THR A 84 5.37 -3.54 18.09
CA THR A 84 5.64 -2.61 17.00
C THR A 84 4.48 -1.65 16.77
N TRP A 85 3.25 -2.18 16.69
CA TRP A 85 2.07 -1.33 16.49
C TRP A 85 1.78 -0.46 17.71
N LEU A 86 1.97 -0.97 18.91
CA LEU A 86 1.79 -0.19 20.16
C LEU A 86 2.72 1.03 20.20
N LYS A 87 3.98 0.89 19.75
CA LYS A 87 4.92 2.02 19.60
C LYS A 87 4.37 3.06 18.60
N ILE A 88 3.87 2.63 17.46
CA ILE A 88 3.34 3.52 16.40
C ILE A 88 2.07 4.22 16.90
N SER A 89 1.07 3.47 17.36
CA SER A 89 -0.23 4.01 17.74
C SER A 89 -0.19 4.95 18.94
N SER A 90 0.81 4.80 19.79
CA SER A 90 1.08 5.74 20.90
C SER A 90 1.86 6.99 20.49
N GLY A 91 2.24 7.13 19.20
CA GLY A 91 3.05 8.23 18.71
C GLY A 91 4.54 8.14 19.08
N ASN A 92 4.98 6.97 19.58
CA ASN A 92 6.36 6.76 20.04
C ASN A 92 7.22 6.05 18.98
N CYS A 93 7.12 6.47 17.72
CA CYS A 93 7.89 5.88 16.62
C CYS A 93 9.42 6.01 16.81
N ALA A 94 9.87 6.96 17.62
CA ALA A 94 11.29 7.09 17.98
C ALA A 94 11.81 5.91 18.84
N SER A 95 10.92 5.09 19.41
CA SER A 95 11.30 3.88 20.15
C SER A 95 11.31 2.60 19.33
N LEU A 96 11.01 2.69 18.04
CA LEU A 96 11.16 1.56 17.11
C LEU A 96 12.64 1.16 17.03
N ASP A 97 12.90 -0.13 16.89
CA ASP A 97 14.25 -0.70 16.90
C ASP A 97 14.38 -1.87 15.91
N GLU A 98 15.53 -2.56 15.91
CA GLU A 98 15.81 -3.67 15.02
C GLU A 98 14.75 -4.79 15.08
N SER A 99 14.13 -5.02 16.24
CA SER A 99 13.08 -6.03 16.39
C SER A 99 11.79 -5.69 15.64
N ASP A 100 11.58 -4.42 15.32
CA ASP A 100 10.42 -3.93 14.59
C ASP A 100 10.58 -4.04 13.05
N ARG A 101 11.78 -4.32 12.58
CA ARG A 101 12.14 -4.35 11.16
C ARG A 101 11.27 -5.30 10.34
N LEU A 102 11.21 -6.56 10.73
CA LEU A 102 10.43 -7.57 10.02
C LEU A 102 8.91 -7.38 10.17
N PRO A 103 8.36 -7.05 11.34
CA PRO A 103 6.95 -6.66 11.46
C PRO A 103 6.54 -5.52 10.54
N LEU A 104 7.34 -4.44 10.46
CA LEU A 104 7.06 -3.31 9.57
C LEU A 104 7.08 -3.71 8.09
N TYR A 105 8.04 -4.51 7.68
CA TYR A 105 8.10 -5.03 6.32
C TYR A 105 6.90 -5.90 5.99
N GLY A 106 6.57 -6.85 6.86
CA GLY A 106 5.40 -7.73 6.69
C GLY A 106 4.12 -6.93 6.54
N PHE A 107 3.95 -5.91 7.37
CA PHE A 107 2.78 -5.03 7.29
C PHE A 107 2.74 -4.20 6.00
N ALA A 108 3.84 -3.58 5.60
CA ALA A 108 3.90 -2.83 4.35
C ALA A 108 3.60 -3.72 3.13
N ARG A 109 4.13 -4.94 3.11
CA ARG A 109 3.84 -5.93 2.08
C ARG A 109 2.37 -6.33 2.07
N HIS A 110 1.78 -6.59 3.23
CA HIS A 110 0.36 -6.89 3.35
C HIS A 110 -0.52 -5.75 2.79
N LEU A 111 -0.24 -4.50 3.16
CA LEU A 111 -0.95 -3.33 2.63
C LEU A 111 -0.84 -3.22 1.11
N GLN A 112 0.31 -3.58 0.52
CA GLN A 112 0.49 -3.58 -0.92
C GLN A 112 -0.31 -4.68 -1.61
N LEU A 113 -0.29 -5.91 -1.05
CA LEU A 113 -0.89 -7.07 -1.72
C LEU A 113 -2.42 -7.10 -1.65
N ARG A 114 -3.03 -6.49 -0.63
CA ARG A 114 -4.49 -6.51 -0.44
C ARG A 114 -5.24 -5.32 -1.02
N ASN A 115 -4.57 -4.37 -1.62
CA ASN A 115 -5.22 -3.16 -2.10
C ASN A 115 -5.85 -3.36 -3.48
N HIS A 116 -6.83 -2.51 -3.80
CA HIS A 116 -7.57 -2.56 -5.05
C HIS A 116 -6.68 -2.27 -6.28
N GLU A 117 -5.64 -1.47 -6.13
CA GLU A 117 -4.69 -1.20 -7.22
C GLU A 117 -3.90 -2.46 -7.61
N MET A 118 -3.58 -3.32 -6.64
CA MET A 118 -2.95 -4.61 -6.91
C MET A 118 -3.89 -5.52 -7.69
N LEU A 119 -5.17 -5.60 -7.34
CA LEU A 119 -6.16 -6.36 -8.11
C LEU A 119 -6.21 -5.86 -9.55
N ARG A 120 -6.36 -4.54 -9.76
CA ARG A 120 -6.40 -3.94 -11.10
C ARG A 120 -5.11 -4.20 -11.89
N PHE A 121 -3.96 -4.16 -11.23
CA PHE A 121 -2.69 -4.48 -11.86
C PHE A 121 -2.67 -5.94 -12.35
N ILE A 122 -3.09 -6.89 -11.50
CA ILE A 122 -3.16 -8.32 -11.85
C ILE A 122 -4.14 -8.54 -13.01
N GLU A 123 -5.32 -7.93 -12.97
CA GLU A 123 -6.32 -8.01 -14.04
C GLU A 123 -5.80 -7.46 -15.37
N THR A 124 -5.17 -6.29 -15.33
CA THR A 124 -4.61 -5.65 -16.53
C THR A 124 -3.52 -6.52 -17.15
N LEU A 125 -2.63 -7.04 -16.30
CA LEU A 125 -1.54 -7.88 -16.72
C LEU A 125 -2.04 -9.19 -17.36
N HIS A 126 -3.01 -9.82 -16.70
CA HIS A 126 -3.63 -11.03 -17.20
C HIS A 126 -4.38 -10.81 -18.52
N ALA A 127 -5.07 -9.69 -18.68
CA ALA A 127 -5.72 -9.33 -19.94
C ALA A 127 -4.71 -9.16 -21.09
N ARG A 128 -3.56 -8.51 -20.85
CA ARG A 128 -2.46 -8.37 -21.82
C ARG A 128 -1.84 -9.73 -22.19
N PHE A 129 -1.69 -10.62 -21.21
CA PHE A 129 -1.22 -11.98 -21.44
C PHE A 129 -2.18 -12.75 -22.38
N LEU A 130 -3.47 -12.72 -22.09
CA LEU A 130 -4.49 -13.38 -22.93
C LEU A 130 -4.57 -12.81 -24.34
N ALA A 131 -4.23 -11.53 -24.51
CA ALA A 131 -4.14 -10.86 -25.81
C ALA A 131 -2.84 -11.19 -26.58
N GLY A 132 -1.90 -11.95 -26.00
CA GLY A 132 -0.60 -12.26 -26.60
C GLY A 132 0.37 -11.08 -26.63
N GLU A 133 0.09 -9.99 -25.90
CA GLU A 133 0.91 -8.77 -25.92
C GLU A 133 2.23 -8.91 -25.15
N LEU A 134 2.40 -10.00 -24.39
CA LEU A 134 3.51 -10.18 -23.44
C LEU A 134 4.42 -11.37 -23.80
N GLU A 135 4.24 -12.01 -24.94
CA GLU A 135 4.94 -13.25 -25.31
C GLU A 135 6.47 -13.14 -25.21
N ASP A 136 7.03 -11.99 -25.62
CA ASP A 136 8.47 -11.74 -25.62
C ASP A 136 8.99 -11.14 -24.29
N GLU A 137 8.10 -10.74 -23.39
CA GLU A 137 8.46 -10.03 -22.14
C GLU A 137 8.48 -10.97 -20.93
N LEU A 138 7.82 -12.14 -21.00
CA LEU A 138 7.63 -13.05 -19.88
C LEU A 138 8.71 -14.13 -19.82
N THR A 139 9.14 -14.45 -18.61
CA THR A 139 9.86 -15.68 -18.30
C THR A 139 8.94 -16.90 -18.39
N ASP A 140 9.51 -18.10 -18.45
CA ASP A 140 8.71 -19.34 -18.48
C ASP A 140 7.85 -19.48 -17.22
N ASP A 141 8.41 -19.17 -16.03
CA ASP A 141 7.67 -19.20 -14.76
C ASP A 141 6.49 -18.22 -14.76
N GLU A 142 6.64 -17.04 -15.35
CA GLU A 142 5.57 -16.05 -15.47
C GLU A 142 4.49 -16.52 -16.45
N ARG A 143 4.87 -17.16 -17.56
CA ARG A 143 3.92 -17.77 -18.50
C ARG A 143 3.11 -18.89 -17.84
N ASP A 144 3.76 -19.77 -17.10
CA ASP A 144 3.11 -20.85 -16.36
C ASP A 144 2.15 -20.30 -15.30
N MET A 145 2.53 -19.24 -14.59
CA MET A 145 1.67 -18.54 -13.63
C MET A 145 0.42 -17.97 -14.31
N HIS A 146 0.56 -17.29 -15.45
CA HIS A 146 -0.58 -16.76 -16.19
C HIS A 146 -1.47 -17.85 -16.79
N ALA A 147 -0.90 -18.95 -17.25
CA ALA A 147 -1.65 -20.11 -17.71
C ALA A 147 -2.45 -20.74 -16.56
N TRP A 148 -1.86 -20.84 -15.37
CA TRP A 148 -2.54 -21.29 -14.16
C TRP A 148 -3.70 -20.34 -13.78
N ILE A 149 -3.49 -19.02 -13.79
CA ILE A 149 -4.54 -18.02 -13.54
C ILE A 149 -5.70 -18.19 -14.54
N ALA A 150 -5.39 -18.38 -15.83
CA ALA A 150 -6.40 -18.55 -16.86
C ALA A 150 -7.24 -19.82 -16.65
N ALA A 151 -6.66 -20.87 -16.08
CA ALA A 151 -7.33 -22.12 -15.77
C ALA A 151 -8.08 -22.11 -14.42
N ALA A 152 -7.74 -21.17 -13.54
CA ALA A 152 -8.36 -21.12 -12.20
C ALA A 152 -9.79 -20.55 -12.27
N PRO A 153 -10.77 -21.13 -11.52
CA PRO A 153 -12.15 -20.66 -11.52
C PRO A 153 -12.32 -19.18 -11.16
N GLY A 154 -11.44 -18.64 -10.34
CA GLY A 154 -11.44 -17.23 -9.92
C GLY A 154 -10.53 -16.32 -10.76
N GLY A 155 -9.74 -16.86 -11.70
CA GLY A 155 -8.83 -16.08 -12.53
C GLY A 155 -7.90 -15.16 -11.74
N ALA A 156 -7.79 -13.90 -12.18
CA ALA A 156 -6.97 -12.87 -11.52
C ALA A 156 -7.34 -12.63 -10.05
N HIS A 157 -8.61 -12.76 -9.70
CA HIS A 157 -9.08 -12.63 -8.31
C HIS A 157 -8.54 -13.73 -7.39
N GLU A 158 -8.32 -14.95 -7.90
CA GLU A 158 -7.73 -16.03 -7.11
C GLU A 158 -6.27 -15.71 -6.75
N LEU A 159 -5.49 -15.24 -7.71
CA LEU A 159 -4.12 -14.79 -7.46
C LEU A 159 -4.09 -13.62 -6.45
N PHE A 160 -4.99 -12.66 -6.61
CA PHE A 160 -5.11 -11.54 -5.68
C PHE A 160 -5.40 -12.01 -4.25
N ARG A 161 -6.39 -12.90 -4.06
CA ARG A 161 -6.73 -13.45 -2.74
C ARG A 161 -5.58 -14.25 -2.13
N SER A 162 -4.93 -15.08 -2.92
CA SER A 162 -3.76 -15.86 -2.49
C SER A 162 -2.62 -14.94 -2.04
N GLY A 163 -2.33 -13.89 -2.82
CA GLY A 163 -1.34 -12.87 -2.46
C GLY A 163 -1.71 -12.11 -1.18
N ALA A 164 -2.98 -11.73 -1.02
CA ALA A 164 -3.44 -11.04 0.18
C ALA A 164 -3.30 -11.89 1.45
N MET A 165 -3.45 -13.22 1.34
CA MET A 165 -3.30 -14.19 2.44
C MET A 165 -1.84 -14.59 2.70
N GLU A 166 -0.90 -14.14 1.88
CA GLU A 166 0.51 -14.52 2.04
C GLU A 166 1.12 -13.92 3.31
N THR A 167 1.41 -14.78 4.27
CA THR A 167 2.04 -14.42 5.55
C THR A 167 3.52 -14.78 5.61
N THR A 168 3.98 -15.62 4.69
CA THR A 168 5.38 -16.03 4.63
C THR A 168 6.24 -14.87 4.15
N LEU A 169 7.24 -14.52 4.92
CA LEU A 169 8.23 -13.56 4.47
C LEU A 169 9.07 -14.20 3.35
N PRO A 170 9.39 -13.44 2.29
CA PRO A 170 10.23 -13.96 1.23
C PRO A 170 11.64 -14.29 1.76
N PRO A 171 12.39 -15.16 1.06
CA PRO A 171 13.74 -15.57 1.48
C PRO A 171 14.71 -14.40 1.70
N ASP A 172 14.53 -13.30 0.98
CA ASP A 172 15.31 -12.07 1.09
C ASP A 172 14.89 -11.18 2.26
N ALA A 173 13.94 -11.62 3.10
CA ALA A 173 13.51 -10.84 4.27
C ALA A 173 14.66 -10.57 5.26
N SER A 174 15.68 -11.41 5.30
CA SER A 174 16.93 -11.17 6.07
C SER A 174 17.75 -10.00 5.53
N GLU A 175 17.60 -9.66 4.25
CA GLU A 175 18.32 -8.60 3.54
C GLU A 175 17.52 -7.29 3.44
N ILE A 176 16.63 -7.04 4.39
CA ILE A 176 15.80 -5.85 4.40
C ILE A 176 16.42 -4.81 5.31
N SER A 177 16.45 -3.56 4.86
CA SER A 177 16.71 -2.41 5.70
C SER A 177 15.45 -1.59 5.92
N VAL A 178 15.29 -1.03 7.10
CA VAL A 178 14.21 -0.11 7.46
C VAL A 178 14.82 1.15 8.04
N THR A 179 14.46 2.29 7.50
CA THR A 179 14.85 3.60 8.04
C THR A 179 13.59 4.34 8.45
N ILE A 180 13.48 4.66 9.73
CA ILE A 180 12.39 5.45 10.29
C ILE A 180 12.77 6.93 10.19
N CYS A 181 11.89 7.73 9.59
CA CYS A 181 12.13 9.14 9.37
C CYS A 181 11.05 9.99 10.02
N GLN A 182 11.44 11.03 10.75
CA GLN A 182 10.52 12.06 11.19
C GLN A 182 10.26 13.06 10.08
N ALA A 183 9.00 13.28 9.74
CA ALA A 183 8.62 14.25 8.71
C ALA A 183 8.50 15.66 9.28
N PRO A 184 9.04 16.69 8.59
CA PRO A 184 8.92 18.09 9.01
C PRO A 184 7.53 18.67 8.81
N ILE A 185 6.67 17.97 8.07
CA ILE A 185 5.27 18.33 7.79
C ILE A 185 4.39 17.14 8.06
N ALA A 186 3.10 17.38 8.31
CA ALA A 186 2.15 16.31 8.52
C ALA A 186 2.03 15.41 7.29
N LEU A 187 2.30 14.12 7.47
CA LEU A 187 2.16 13.10 6.46
C LEU A 187 0.67 12.79 6.21
N ARG A 188 0.40 12.26 5.04
CA ARG A 188 -0.92 11.77 4.63
C ARG A 188 -0.77 10.34 4.14
N SER A 189 -1.79 9.55 4.39
CA SER A 189 -1.93 8.24 3.79
C SER A 189 -2.83 8.31 2.55
N SER A 190 -2.86 7.25 1.77
CA SER A 190 -3.69 7.13 0.57
C SER A 190 -4.44 5.79 0.57
N THR A 191 -5.22 5.55 -0.46
CA THR A 191 -5.84 4.24 -0.74
C THR A 191 -4.81 3.14 -1.00
N ASN A 192 -3.56 3.54 -1.31
CA ASN A 192 -2.40 2.66 -1.37
C ASN A 192 -1.36 3.15 -0.36
N PRO A 193 -1.46 2.75 0.93
CA PRO A 193 -0.64 3.31 1.99
C PRO A 193 0.82 2.87 1.95
N ALA A 194 1.13 1.73 1.33
CA ALA A 194 2.49 1.25 1.11
C ALA A 194 2.89 1.52 -0.34
N VAL A 195 3.43 2.71 -0.60
CA VAL A 195 3.80 3.12 -1.96
C VAL A 195 5.14 2.51 -2.35
N ARG A 196 5.14 1.74 -3.43
CA ARG A 196 6.36 1.26 -4.05
C ARG A 196 7.02 2.40 -4.83
N LEU A 197 8.28 2.65 -4.54
CA LEU A 197 9.08 3.64 -5.26
C LEU A 197 9.77 2.94 -6.45
N SER A 198 9.50 3.43 -7.67
CA SER A 198 10.24 3.00 -8.86
C SER A 198 11.65 3.56 -8.83
N HIS A 199 12.66 2.72 -9.10
CA HIS A 199 14.04 3.17 -9.23
C HIS A 199 14.23 3.80 -10.62
N PRO A 200 14.72 5.05 -10.73
CA PRO A 200 15.00 5.65 -12.03
C PRO A 200 16.10 4.82 -12.73
N GLY A 201 15.79 4.26 -13.91
CA GLY A 201 16.73 3.56 -14.76
C GLY A 201 16.50 2.06 -14.95
N ARG A 202 15.42 1.49 -14.46
CA ARG A 202 15.02 0.10 -14.71
C ARG A 202 13.57 0.03 -15.17
N ASP A 203 13.36 0.35 -16.43
CA ASP A 203 12.04 0.37 -17.09
C ASP A 203 11.57 -1.00 -17.60
N SER A 204 12.02 -2.11 -17.05
CA SER A 204 11.36 -3.37 -17.40
C SER A 204 10.09 -3.51 -16.52
N VAL A 205 8.95 -3.57 -17.19
CA VAL A 205 7.62 -3.67 -16.58
C VAL A 205 7.51 -4.90 -15.66
N PHE A 206 8.29 -5.94 -15.92
CA PHE A 206 8.24 -7.24 -15.25
C PHE A 206 9.46 -7.56 -14.37
N GLY A 207 10.67 -7.34 -14.82
CA GLY A 207 11.88 -7.57 -14.00
C GLY A 207 11.92 -6.74 -12.72
N ALA A 208 11.12 -5.67 -12.69
CA ALA A 208 10.89 -4.86 -11.51
C ALA A 208 9.86 -5.45 -10.53
N THR A 209 9.04 -6.43 -10.93
CA THR A 209 7.89 -6.84 -10.13
C THR A 209 8.24 -7.80 -9.02
N PHE A 210 9.22 -8.67 -9.21
CA PHE A 210 9.53 -9.72 -8.24
C PHE A 210 10.99 -9.81 -7.78
N ASN A 211 11.99 -9.29 -8.52
CA ASN A 211 13.41 -9.56 -8.25
C ASN A 211 14.36 -8.36 -8.21
N SER A 212 13.93 -7.11 -8.20
CA SER A 212 14.82 -5.94 -8.08
C SER A 212 14.69 -5.27 -6.73
N LEU A 213 15.69 -4.47 -6.34
CA LEU A 213 15.65 -3.61 -5.15
C LEU A 213 14.27 -3.00 -4.98
N ARG A 214 13.54 -3.46 -3.98
CA ARG A 214 12.18 -3.03 -3.70
C ARG A 214 12.25 -2.02 -2.59
N THR A 215 11.89 -0.80 -2.92
CA THR A 215 11.81 0.27 -1.93
C THR A 215 10.36 0.63 -1.73
N TRP A 216 9.91 0.63 -0.49
CA TRP A 216 8.58 1.08 -0.11
C TRP A 216 8.69 2.30 0.78
N TRP A 217 7.73 3.17 0.64
CA TRP A 217 7.43 4.21 1.59
C TRP A 217 6.13 3.89 2.29
N LEU A 218 6.13 3.94 3.62
CA LEU A 218 4.96 3.77 4.46
C LEU A 218 4.87 4.92 5.44
N ALA A 219 3.80 5.70 5.40
CA ALA A 219 3.49 6.65 6.46
C ALA A 219 3.03 5.87 7.70
N LEU A 220 3.73 5.98 8.82
CA LEU A 220 3.37 5.28 10.07
C LEU A 220 2.27 6.03 10.82
N ASP A 221 2.44 7.35 10.91
CA ASP A 221 1.46 8.29 11.43
C ASP A 221 1.60 9.66 10.77
N ARG A 222 1.05 10.72 11.37
CA ARG A 222 1.12 12.10 10.83
C ARG A 222 2.54 12.68 10.78
N HIS A 223 3.46 12.16 11.55
CA HIS A 223 4.79 12.75 11.73
C HIS A 223 5.94 11.79 11.42
N TRP A 224 5.64 10.51 11.24
CA TRP A 224 6.65 9.48 11.04
C TRP A 224 6.34 8.62 9.82
N GLY A 225 7.38 8.23 9.12
CA GLY A 225 7.32 7.30 8.00
C GLY A 225 8.49 6.33 8.01
N ALA A 226 8.37 5.26 7.24
CA ALA A 226 9.40 4.26 7.07
C ALA A 226 9.77 4.12 5.59
N PHE A 227 11.07 4.16 5.29
CA PHE A 227 11.63 3.62 4.07
C PHE A 227 12.03 2.17 4.33
N ILE A 228 11.56 1.27 3.48
CA ILE A 228 11.83 -0.16 3.56
C ILE A 228 12.49 -0.57 2.25
N VAL A 229 13.69 -1.12 2.32
CA VAL A 229 14.48 -1.53 1.15
C VAL A 229 14.82 -3.00 1.27
N ALA A 230 14.42 -3.81 0.29
CA ALA A 230 14.81 -5.21 0.20
C ALA A 230 15.90 -5.41 -0.86
N GLY A 231 16.77 -6.38 -0.64
CA GLY A 231 17.89 -6.73 -1.54
C GLY A 231 19.15 -5.87 -1.32
N GLY A 232 19.28 -5.28 -0.15
CA GLY A 232 20.47 -4.56 0.30
C GLY A 232 20.98 -5.12 1.64
N PRO A 233 22.03 -4.54 2.22
CA PRO A 233 22.48 -4.96 3.55
C PRO A 233 21.37 -4.76 4.57
N ALA A 234 21.12 -5.78 5.40
CA ALA A 234 20.16 -5.70 6.47
C ALA A 234 20.53 -4.60 7.47
N GLY A 235 19.54 -3.87 7.97
CA GLY A 235 19.78 -2.84 8.94
C GLY A 235 18.50 -2.13 9.38
N PHE A 236 18.61 -1.47 10.52
CA PHE A 236 17.59 -0.59 11.05
C PHE A 236 18.23 0.73 11.44
N GLY A 237 17.58 1.83 11.09
CA GLY A 237 18.04 3.16 11.41
C GLY A 237 16.88 4.11 11.74
N ILE A 238 17.15 5.09 12.58
CA ILE A 238 16.24 6.21 12.84
C ILE A 238 16.96 7.48 12.41
N GLU A 239 16.40 8.18 11.44
CA GLU A 239 16.89 9.48 11.02
C GLU A 239 15.99 10.56 11.61
N GLY A 240 16.59 11.52 12.30
CA GLY A 240 15.92 12.76 12.67
C GLY A 240 15.45 13.51 11.41
N ALA A 241 14.68 14.59 11.57
CA ALA A 241 14.04 15.32 10.48
C ALA A 241 14.97 15.44 9.26
N VAL A 242 14.81 14.53 8.32
CA VAL A 242 15.53 14.57 7.05
C VAL A 242 15.03 15.83 6.35
N GLY A 243 15.93 16.78 6.10
CA GLY A 243 15.60 17.91 5.26
C GLY A 243 15.19 17.36 3.90
N PHE A 244 13.92 17.15 3.70
CA PHE A 244 13.35 16.90 2.38
C PHE A 244 13.81 18.06 1.51
N ARG A 245 14.86 17.88 0.71
CA ARG A 245 15.13 18.80 -0.38
C ARG A 245 13.94 18.64 -1.32
N PRO A 246 13.06 19.67 -1.45
CA PRO A 246 11.98 19.57 -2.41
C PRO A 246 12.62 19.25 -3.75
N CYS A 247 12.15 18.21 -4.40
CA CYS A 247 12.52 17.86 -5.76
C CYS A 247 12.45 19.16 -6.55
N ARG A 248 13.54 19.58 -7.20
CA ARG A 248 13.61 20.85 -7.94
C ARG A 248 12.35 20.94 -8.78
N GLN A 249 11.54 21.95 -8.51
CA GLN A 249 10.29 22.18 -9.24
C GLN A 249 10.58 22.06 -10.72
N SER A 250 9.88 21.15 -11.39
CA SER A 250 9.96 21.04 -12.84
C SER A 250 9.55 22.39 -13.45
N PRO A 251 10.08 22.79 -14.62
CA PRO A 251 9.82 24.10 -15.23
C PRO A 251 8.35 24.45 -15.43
N VAL A 252 7.46 23.44 -15.37
CA VAL A 252 6.00 23.61 -15.53
C VAL A 252 5.34 24.37 -14.37
N SER A 253 5.92 24.35 -13.16
CA SER A 253 5.35 25.09 -12.02
C SER A 253 5.67 26.59 -12.03
N ARG A 254 6.61 27.05 -12.86
CA ARG A 254 6.92 28.48 -13.01
C ARG A 254 5.94 29.25 -13.92
N ALA A 255 5.20 28.55 -14.80
CA ALA A 255 4.29 29.20 -15.73
C ALA A 255 2.95 29.64 -15.10
N VAL A 256 2.56 29.04 -13.95
CA VAL A 256 1.29 29.40 -13.27
C VAL A 256 1.44 30.59 -12.34
N SER A 257 2.65 30.83 -11.79
CA SER A 257 2.90 31.97 -10.89
C SER A 257 3.04 33.32 -11.60
N GLY A 258 3.30 33.31 -12.91
CA GLY A 258 3.49 34.56 -13.70
C GLY A 258 2.20 35.23 -14.18
N ARG A 259 1.04 34.60 -14.10
CA ARG A 259 -0.23 35.16 -14.62
C ARG A 259 -1.09 35.92 -13.60
N GLN A 260 -0.74 35.90 -12.33
CA GLN A 260 -1.53 36.62 -11.29
C GLN A 260 -1.05 38.04 -10.98
N ARG A 261 -0.01 38.56 -11.65
CA ARG A 261 0.48 39.93 -11.43
C ARG A 261 0.07 40.97 -12.49
N ALA A 262 -0.75 40.62 -13.46
CA ALA A 262 -1.09 41.52 -14.57
C ALA A 262 -2.55 42.06 -14.58
N LEU A 263 -3.28 41.97 -13.47
CA LEU A 263 -4.69 42.42 -13.42
C LEU A 263 -5.00 43.46 -12.31
N HIS A 264 -3.98 44.18 -11.81
CA HIS A 264 -4.22 45.33 -10.92
C HIS A 264 -3.27 46.48 -11.27
N THR A 265 -3.44 47.09 -12.44
CA THR A 265 -3.11 48.50 -12.72
C THR A 265 -3.84 48.85 -14.02
N GLY A 266 -4.95 49.54 -13.87
CA GLY A 266 -5.74 50.14 -14.95
C GLY A 266 -7.07 50.62 -14.42
#